data_ae7666aca40ce7f372f782dc766b6639
#
_entry.id   ae7666aca40ce7f372f782dc766b6639
#
_cell.length_a   1.000
_cell.length_b   1.000
_cell.length_c   1.000
_cell.angle_alpha   90.00
_cell.angle_beta   90.00
_cell.angle_gamma   90.00
#
_symmetry.space_group_name_H-M   'P 1'
#
loop_
_entity.id
_entity.type
_entity.pdbx_description
1 polymer ?
#
loop_
_entity_poly.entity_id
_entity_poly.type
_entity_poly.pdbx_seq_one_letter_code
_entity_poly.pdbx_strand_id
1 'polypeptide(L)'
;VAISEERLIRKKYPYTFPLHSIKYCMEYFKIKKLEHLDLLVSDIIREPVWHRSGPSYNVKEFDYIKSILNFPKKKIVQINHHLAHAASVYYTSGFKDSAILIIDGNGTDLETNSFYEGKNKKIRLIEKYKARGIGALYGAITNQCLNLGTGGEGKTMGLAPYGQKGKSILNFSNVNFDGIKTDYSSILNRQPFTDIISLNYKKEIK
;
A
#
# COMPACT_ATOMS: atom_id res chain seq x y z
N VAL A 1 -5.56 -19.28 -5.19
CA VAL A 1 -6.56 -18.34 -5.72
C VAL A 1 -6.43 -17.01 -4.97
N ALA A 2 -6.62 -15.90 -5.66
CA ALA A 2 -6.66 -14.57 -5.09
C ALA A 2 -7.76 -13.77 -5.78
N ILE A 3 -8.50 -13.00 -5.00
CA ILE A 3 -9.56 -12.12 -5.52
C ILE A 3 -9.76 -10.93 -4.57
N SER A 4 -9.90 -9.73 -5.13
CA SER A 4 -10.20 -8.54 -4.33
C SER A 4 -11.70 -8.40 -4.09
N GLU A 5 -12.07 -7.89 -2.91
CA GLU A 5 -13.46 -7.68 -2.50
C GLU A 5 -14.24 -6.80 -3.47
N GLU A 6 -13.58 -5.75 -4.00
CA GLU A 6 -14.19 -4.82 -4.97
C GLU A 6 -14.71 -5.48 -6.25
N ARG A 7 -14.10 -6.61 -6.66
CA ARG A 7 -14.55 -7.35 -7.85
C ARG A 7 -15.86 -8.06 -7.61
N LEU A 8 -16.08 -8.52 -6.39
CA LEU A 8 -17.27 -9.25 -6.00
C LEU A 8 -18.43 -8.33 -5.70
N ILE A 9 -18.19 -7.25 -4.95
CA ILE A 9 -19.25 -6.32 -4.56
C ILE A 9 -19.43 -5.15 -5.55
N ARG A 10 -18.58 -5.04 -6.59
CA ARG A 10 -18.64 -3.99 -7.61
C ARG A 10 -18.52 -2.56 -7.08
N LYS A 11 -17.85 -2.40 -5.96
CA LYS A 11 -17.57 -1.10 -5.33
C LYS A 11 -16.06 -0.92 -5.21
N LYS A 12 -15.52 0.15 -5.79
CA LYS A 12 -14.09 0.49 -5.66
C LYS A 12 -13.75 0.91 -4.23
N TYR A 13 -12.57 0.49 -3.78
CA TYR A 13 -12.03 0.82 -2.44
C TYR A 13 -13.03 0.56 -1.31
N PRO A 14 -13.56 -0.66 -1.19
CA PRO A 14 -14.47 -0.96 -0.11
C PRO A 14 -13.69 -1.01 1.21
N TYR A 15 -14.03 -0.11 2.12
CA TYR A 15 -13.50 -0.12 3.49
C TYR A 15 -14.26 -1.13 4.37
N THR A 16 -14.54 -2.30 3.83
CA THR A 16 -15.28 -3.36 4.50
C THR A 16 -14.40 -4.59 4.66
N PHE A 17 -14.69 -5.38 5.68
CA PHE A 17 -14.02 -6.66 5.85
C PHE A 17 -14.31 -7.57 4.62
N PRO A 18 -13.32 -8.28 4.07
CA PRO A 18 -13.42 -8.97 2.77
C PRO A 18 -14.16 -10.31 2.85
N LEU A 19 -15.41 -10.28 3.34
CA LEU A 19 -16.22 -11.50 3.55
C LEU A 19 -16.53 -12.26 2.26
N HIS A 20 -16.80 -11.53 1.16
CA HIS A 20 -17.12 -12.15 -0.13
C HIS A 20 -15.88 -12.81 -0.73
N SER A 21 -14.71 -12.16 -0.59
CA SER A 21 -13.44 -12.74 -1.04
C SER A 21 -13.08 -14.01 -0.25
N ILE A 22 -13.29 -14.01 1.06
CA ILE A 22 -13.10 -15.18 1.91
C ILE A 22 -14.02 -16.32 1.46
N LYS A 23 -15.32 -16.04 1.32
CA LYS A 23 -16.31 -17.01 0.86
C LYS A 23 -15.95 -17.59 -0.50
N TYR A 24 -15.60 -16.74 -1.46
CA TYR A 24 -15.17 -17.16 -2.79
C TYR A 24 -13.98 -18.12 -2.74
N CYS A 25 -12.94 -17.79 -1.96
CA CYS A 25 -11.77 -18.64 -1.81
C CYS A 25 -12.11 -19.98 -1.15
N MET A 26 -12.98 -19.99 -0.14
CA MET A 26 -13.45 -21.22 0.51
C MET A 26 -14.23 -22.10 -0.46
N GLU A 27 -15.14 -21.52 -1.24
CA GLU A 27 -15.93 -22.26 -2.25
C GLU A 27 -15.02 -22.87 -3.33
N TYR A 28 -14.02 -22.11 -3.80
CA TYR A 28 -13.05 -22.61 -4.78
C TYR A 28 -12.31 -23.87 -4.30
N PHE A 29 -11.93 -23.91 -3.01
CA PHE A 29 -11.28 -25.08 -2.41
C PHE A 29 -12.25 -26.06 -1.77
N LYS A 30 -13.57 -25.89 -1.94
CA LYS A 30 -14.60 -26.74 -1.33
C LYS A 30 -14.52 -26.82 0.21
N ILE A 31 -14.04 -25.75 0.84
CA ILE A 31 -13.97 -25.63 2.30
C ILE A 31 -15.33 -25.18 2.82
N LYS A 32 -16.00 -26.06 3.59
CA LYS A 32 -17.37 -25.79 4.06
C LYS A 32 -17.44 -24.89 5.29
N LYS A 33 -16.41 -24.90 6.13
CA LYS A 33 -16.38 -24.16 7.40
C LYS A 33 -15.02 -23.51 7.62
N LEU A 34 -15.01 -22.31 8.18
CA LEU A 34 -13.78 -21.57 8.51
C LEU A 34 -12.87 -22.34 9.49
N GLU A 35 -13.44 -23.09 10.41
CA GLU A 35 -12.68 -23.91 11.38
C GLU A 35 -11.76 -24.95 10.73
N HIS A 36 -12.04 -25.32 9.47
CA HIS A 36 -11.21 -26.24 8.69
C HIS A 36 -9.95 -25.59 8.13
N LEU A 37 -9.84 -24.25 8.22
CA LEU A 37 -8.59 -23.56 7.88
C LEU A 37 -7.56 -23.80 8.97
N ASP A 38 -6.32 -24.03 8.57
CA ASP A 38 -5.20 -24.19 9.48
C ASP A 38 -4.80 -22.87 10.11
N LEU A 39 -4.81 -21.79 9.30
CA LEU A 39 -4.31 -20.48 9.68
C LEU A 39 -5.03 -19.37 8.93
N LEU A 40 -5.26 -18.25 9.60
CA LEU A 40 -5.63 -16.98 9.01
C LEU A 40 -4.46 -16.02 9.20
N VAL A 41 -3.92 -15.52 8.10
CA VAL A 41 -2.84 -14.55 8.12
C VAL A 41 -3.38 -13.19 7.71
N SER A 42 -3.12 -12.18 8.53
CA SER A 42 -3.46 -10.79 8.25
C SER A 42 -2.20 -9.93 8.30
N ASP A 43 -2.06 -9.03 7.36
CA ASP A 43 -1.10 -7.95 7.45
C ASP A 43 -1.75 -6.76 8.15
N ILE A 44 -0.98 -6.04 8.96
CA ILE A 44 -1.47 -4.86 9.69
C ILE A 44 -0.68 -3.65 9.27
N ILE A 45 -1.39 -2.62 8.82
CA ILE A 45 -0.91 -1.25 8.83
C ILE A 45 -1.39 -0.63 10.14
N ARG A 46 -0.47 -0.37 11.07
CA ARG A 46 -0.80 0.32 12.32
C ARG A 46 -1.23 1.73 12.00
N GLU A 47 -2.51 2.00 12.26
CA GLU A 47 -3.21 3.28 12.16
C GLU A 47 -3.08 4.02 10.83
N PRO A 48 -4.17 4.16 10.13
CA PRO A 48 -4.24 5.10 9.04
C PRO A 48 -4.25 6.52 9.59
N VAL A 49 -3.10 7.17 9.57
CA VAL A 49 -2.98 8.63 9.76
C VAL A 49 -3.87 9.39 8.76
N TRP A 50 -4.43 8.70 7.79
CA TRP A 50 -5.14 9.24 6.63
C TRP A 50 -6.67 9.17 6.68
N HIS A 51 -7.28 8.51 7.66
CA HIS A 51 -8.74 8.43 7.76
C HIS A 51 -9.32 9.51 8.66
N ARG A 52 -9.28 10.77 8.23
CA ARG A 52 -10.03 11.86 8.88
C ARG A 52 -11.54 11.77 8.70
N SER A 53 -12.10 10.77 8.04
CA SER A 53 -13.54 10.68 7.74
C SER A 53 -14.16 9.27 7.75
N GLY A 54 -13.44 8.29 8.32
CA GLY A 54 -13.98 6.94 8.54
C GLY A 54 -14.11 6.60 10.03
N PRO A 55 -14.91 5.60 10.43
CA PRO A 55 -14.97 5.18 11.81
C PRO A 55 -13.57 4.79 12.27
N SER A 56 -13.10 5.40 13.34
CA SER A 56 -11.82 5.07 13.99
C SER A 56 -11.90 3.62 14.47
N TYR A 57 -11.20 2.72 13.77
CA TYR A 57 -11.09 1.33 14.20
C TYR A 57 -10.07 1.24 15.33
N ASN A 58 -10.45 1.72 16.52
CA ASN A 58 -9.74 1.47 17.78
C ASN A 58 -9.98 0.06 18.32
N VAL A 59 -10.58 -0.81 17.53
CA VAL A 59 -10.73 -2.22 17.89
C VAL A 59 -9.40 -2.90 17.60
N LYS A 60 -8.84 -3.56 18.61
CA LYS A 60 -7.69 -4.46 18.37
C LYS A 60 -8.09 -5.41 17.24
N GLU A 61 -7.38 -5.36 16.13
CA GLU A 61 -7.77 -6.05 14.88
C GLU A 61 -8.06 -7.55 15.09
N PHE A 62 -7.39 -8.19 16.02
CA PHE A 62 -7.70 -9.54 16.45
C PHE A 62 -9.12 -9.73 16.96
N ASP A 63 -9.61 -8.79 17.76
CA ASP A 63 -10.93 -8.88 18.34
C ASP A 63 -12.00 -8.60 17.27
N TYR A 64 -11.67 -7.75 16.30
CA TYR A 64 -12.50 -7.49 15.14
C TYR A 64 -12.62 -8.72 14.23
N ILE A 65 -11.51 -9.32 13.85
CA ILE A 65 -11.49 -10.56 13.03
C ILE A 65 -12.24 -11.67 13.76
N LYS A 66 -11.99 -11.84 15.06
CA LYS A 66 -12.68 -12.82 15.88
C LYS A 66 -14.19 -12.58 15.93
N SER A 67 -14.62 -11.34 16.10
CA SER A 67 -16.05 -10.99 16.20
C SER A 67 -16.80 -11.25 14.89
N ILE A 68 -16.18 -10.95 13.75
CA ILE A 68 -16.80 -11.12 12.43
C ILE A 68 -16.78 -12.59 11.98
N LEU A 69 -15.64 -13.26 12.14
CA LEU A 69 -15.45 -14.60 11.59
C LEU A 69 -15.70 -15.71 12.59
N ASN A 70 -15.83 -15.40 13.88
CA ASN A 70 -15.84 -16.39 14.96
C ASN A 70 -14.66 -17.38 14.86
N PHE A 71 -13.48 -16.87 14.43
CA PHE A 71 -12.31 -17.69 14.17
C PHE A 71 -11.42 -17.81 15.40
N PRO A 72 -10.83 -18.99 15.69
CA PRO A 72 -10.01 -19.17 16.89
C PRO A 72 -8.78 -18.26 16.90
N LYS A 73 -8.62 -17.44 17.94
CA LYS A 73 -7.50 -16.49 18.08
C LYS A 73 -6.12 -17.14 17.88
N LYS A 74 -5.93 -18.37 18.37
CA LYS A 74 -4.67 -19.13 18.23
C LYS A 74 -4.29 -19.48 16.79
N LYS A 75 -5.26 -19.41 15.87
CA LYS A 75 -5.07 -19.64 14.44
C LYS A 75 -4.94 -18.34 13.64
N ILE A 76 -4.93 -17.17 14.28
CA ILE A 76 -4.75 -15.89 13.63
C ILE A 76 -3.30 -15.42 13.81
N VAL A 77 -2.61 -15.19 12.71
CA VAL A 77 -1.25 -14.66 12.68
C VAL A 77 -1.25 -13.31 11.99
N GLN A 78 -0.63 -12.34 12.64
CA GLN A 78 -0.43 -11.02 12.06
C GLN A 78 1.04 -10.87 11.65
N ILE A 79 1.26 -10.38 10.45
CA ILE A 79 2.60 -10.15 9.90
C ILE A 79 2.78 -8.68 9.55
N ASN A 80 4.03 -8.24 9.48
CA ASN A 80 4.36 -6.90 9.01
C ASN A 80 3.98 -6.73 7.54
N HIS A 81 3.42 -5.58 7.17
CA HIS A 81 2.93 -5.27 5.83
C HIS A 81 4.02 -5.41 4.75
N HIS A 82 5.20 -4.81 4.99
CA HIS A 82 6.32 -4.95 4.05
C HIS A 82 6.85 -6.38 3.96
N LEU A 83 6.79 -7.16 5.05
CA LEU A 83 7.12 -8.58 5.01
C LEU A 83 6.10 -9.36 4.17
N ALA A 84 4.80 -8.99 4.23
CA ALA A 84 3.78 -9.60 3.38
C ALA A 84 4.06 -9.34 1.89
N HIS A 85 4.42 -8.10 1.53
CA HIS A 85 4.87 -7.76 0.17
C HIS A 85 6.10 -8.56 -0.24
N ALA A 86 7.13 -8.61 0.61
CA ALA A 86 8.35 -9.36 0.32
C ALA A 86 8.08 -10.85 0.12
N ALA A 87 7.23 -11.44 0.95
CA ALA A 87 6.82 -12.85 0.84
C ALA A 87 6.06 -13.12 -0.45
N SER A 88 5.13 -12.22 -0.82
CA SER A 88 4.31 -12.37 -2.03
C SER A 88 5.15 -12.43 -3.31
N VAL A 89 6.22 -11.64 -3.40
CA VAL A 89 7.09 -11.63 -4.57
C VAL A 89 8.17 -12.71 -4.53
N TYR A 90 8.78 -12.95 -3.36
CA TYR A 90 9.87 -13.92 -3.26
C TYR A 90 9.41 -15.35 -3.50
N TYR A 91 8.36 -15.79 -2.79
CA TYR A 91 7.90 -17.18 -2.90
C TYR A 91 7.23 -17.51 -4.24
N THR A 92 6.81 -16.50 -5.00
CA THR A 92 6.21 -16.68 -6.32
C THR A 92 7.18 -16.46 -7.47
N SER A 93 8.34 -15.85 -7.22
CA SER A 93 9.32 -15.52 -8.28
C SER A 93 10.09 -16.71 -8.84
N GLY A 94 10.22 -17.78 -8.05
CA GLY A 94 11.10 -18.91 -8.38
C GLY A 94 12.59 -18.67 -8.09
N PHE A 95 12.99 -17.49 -7.62
CA PHE A 95 14.38 -17.19 -7.26
C PHE A 95 14.77 -17.94 -5.98
N LYS A 96 15.99 -18.50 -5.98
CA LYS A 96 16.59 -19.11 -4.78
C LYS A 96 17.19 -18.04 -3.86
N ASP A 97 17.92 -17.11 -4.47
CA ASP A 97 18.58 -15.98 -3.81
C ASP A 97 18.11 -14.70 -4.50
N SER A 98 17.74 -13.68 -3.73
CA SER A 98 17.25 -12.41 -4.28
C SER A 98 17.46 -11.24 -3.32
N ALA A 99 17.67 -10.08 -3.90
CA ALA A 99 17.42 -8.80 -3.24
C ALA A 99 15.95 -8.42 -3.45
N ILE A 100 15.29 -7.96 -2.39
CA ILE A 100 13.86 -7.62 -2.42
C ILE A 100 13.72 -6.19 -1.91
N LEU A 101 13.27 -5.30 -2.78
CA LEU A 101 13.00 -3.90 -2.43
C LEU A 101 11.50 -3.69 -2.37
N ILE A 102 11.02 -3.20 -1.24
CA ILE A 102 9.63 -2.77 -1.04
C ILE A 102 9.60 -1.26 -0.97
N ILE A 103 8.75 -0.66 -1.80
CA ILE A 103 8.48 0.78 -1.82
C ILE A 103 6.97 0.93 -1.72
N ASP A 104 6.51 1.56 -0.65
CA ASP A 104 5.08 1.70 -0.37
C ASP A 104 4.76 3.08 0.22
N GLY A 105 3.47 3.35 0.41
CA GLY A 105 3.00 4.54 1.11
C GLY A 105 3.36 4.49 2.59
N ASN A 106 3.00 3.41 3.27
CA ASN A 106 3.33 3.14 4.67
C ASN A 106 3.20 1.64 4.97
N GLY A 107 4.13 1.10 5.71
CA GLY A 107 4.05 -0.23 6.30
C GLY A 107 3.54 -0.21 7.75
N THR A 108 3.57 -1.37 8.39
CA THR A 108 3.08 -1.58 9.77
C THR A 108 3.75 -0.65 10.79
N ASP A 109 5.03 -0.39 10.64
CA ASP A 109 5.82 0.45 11.53
C ASP A 109 6.05 1.86 10.96
N LEU A 110 5.21 2.30 10.01
CA LEU A 110 5.34 3.55 9.26
C LEU A 110 6.58 3.60 8.37
N GLU A 111 7.17 2.46 8.05
CA GLU A 111 8.21 2.36 7.03
C GLU A 111 7.60 2.58 5.63
N THR A 112 8.32 3.32 4.79
CA THR A 112 7.95 3.57 3.39
C THR A 112 8.79 2.75 2.43
N ASN A 113 10.02 2.45 2.83
CA ASN A 113 10.93 1.64 2.06
C ASN A 113 11.51 0.53 2.96
N SER A 114 11.67 -0.66 2.42
CA SER A 114 12.33 -1.78 3.11
C SER A 114 13.13 -2.62 2.15
N PHE A 115 14.28 -3.06 2.59
CA PHE A 115 15.16 -3.94 1.85
C PHE A 115 15.30 -5.27 2.57
N TYR A 116 15.02 -6.35 1.85
CA TYR A 116 15.12 -7.70 2.36
C TYR A 116 16.06 -8.54 1.49
N GLU A 117 16.62 -9.57 2.10
CA GLU A 117 17.30 -10.66 1.44
C GLU A 117 16.38 -11.87 1.44
N GLY A 118 16.14 -12.45 0.27
CA GLY A 118 15.54 -13.79 0.11
C GLY A 118 16.64 -14.80 -0.13
N LYS A 119 16.74 -15.82 0.75
CA LYS A 119 17.76 -16.87 0.62
C LYS A 119 17.31 -18.16 1.29
N ASN A 120 17.52 -19.30 0.63
CA ASN A 120 17.19 -20.62 1.19
C ASN A 120 15.74 -20.70 1.69
N LYS A 121 14.78 -20.17 0.94
CA LYS A 121 13.35 -20.07 1.30
C LYS A 121 13.08 -19.28 2.59
N LYS A 122 13.99 -18.40 2.99
CA LYS A 122 13.81 -17.49 4.13
C LYS A 122 13.91 -16.05 3.64
N ILE A 123 13.19 -15.17 4.32
CA ILE A 123 13.25 -13.72 4.08
C ILE A 123 13.81 -13.06 5.32
N ARG A 124 14.83 -12.24 5.14
CA ARG A 124 15.49 -11.51 6.21
C ARG A 124 15.45 -10.01 5.91
N LEU A 125 14.94 -9.23 6.85
CA LEU A 125 15.02 -7.77 6.76
C LEU A 125 16.49 -7.34 6.89
N ILE A 126 16.95 -6.54 5.95
CA ILE A 126 18.28 -5.93 5.97
C ILE A 126 18.18 -4.51 6.52
N GLU A 127 17.28 -3.71 5.94
CA GLU A 127 17.11 -2.31 6.33
C GLU A 127 15.67 -1.87 6.07
N LYS A 128 15.18 -0.93 6.89
CA LYS A 128 13.91 -0.24 6.65
C LYS A 128 14.06 1.24 6.94
N TYR A 129 13.34 2.07 6.21
CA TYR A 129 13.39 3.50 6.32
C TYR A 129 12.01 4.12 6.50
N LYS A 130 11.92 5.07 7.43
CA LYS A 130 10.70 5.79 7.78
C LYS A 130 10.86 7.25 7.34
N ALA A 131 10.29 7.60 6.22
CA ALA A 131 10.27 8.96 5.74
C ALA A 131 9.09 9.16 4.81
N ARG A 132 8.93 10.37 4.27
CA ARG A 132 7.99 10.61 3.17
C ARG A 132 8.60 10.12 1.86
N GLY A 133 8.44 8.82 1.60
CA GLY A 133 8.94 8.14 0.42
C GLY A 133 8.20 8.51 -0.86
N ILE A 134 8.56 7.85 -1.96
CA ILE A 134 7.98 8.11 -3.29
C ILE A 134 6.46 7.84 -3.33
N GLY A 135 5.95 6.89 -2.56
CA GLY A 135 4.51 6.65 -2.44
C GLY A 135 3.77 7.85 -1.89
N ALA A 136 4.32 8.49 -0.86
CA ALA A 136 3.75 9.73 -0.31
C ALA A 136 3.80 10.89 -1.32
N LEU A 137 4.90 11.03 -2.08
CA LEU A 137 5.01 12.01 -3.15
C LEU A 137 3.98 11.75 -4.24
N TYR A 138 3.83 10.50 -4.66
CA TYR A 138 2.87 10.12 -5.70
C TYR A 138 1.42 10.39 -5.26
N GLY A 139 1.09 10.05 -4.02
CA GLY A 139 -0.22 10.35 -3.43
C GLY A 139 -0.48 11.86 -3.33
N ALA A 140 0.51 12.65 -2.94
CA ALA A 140 0.38 14.10 -2.88
C ALA A 140 0.15 14.71 -4.28
N ILE A 141 0.88 14.29 -5.30
CA ILE A 141 0.65 14.70 -6.69
C ILE A 141 -0.77 14.33 -7.12
N THR A 142 -1.18 13.11 -6.87
CA THR A 142 -2.52 12.62 -7.23
C THR A 142 -3.62 13.48 -6.60
N ASN A 143 -3.53 13.71 -5.29
CA ASN A 143 -4.59 14.36 -4.54
C ASN A 143 -4.54 15.89 -4.62
N GLN A 144 -3.36 16.47 -4.42
CA GLN A 144 -3.22 17.92 -4.25
C GLN A 144 -2.98 18.63 -5.57
N CYS A 145 -2.25 17.99 -6.49
CA CYS A 145 -1.91 18.60 -7.75
C CYS A 145 -2.96 18.33 -8.84
N LEU A 146 -3.33 17.06 -8.99
CA LEU A 146 -4.25 16.61 -10.04
C LEU A 146 -5.70 16.56 -9.57
N ASN A 147 -5.96 16.72 -8.29
CA ASN A 147 -7.30 16.67 -7.68
C ASN A 147 -8.10 15.40 -8.05
N LEU A 148 -7.42 14.26 -8.15
CA LEU A 148 -8.00 12.99 -8.56
C LEU A 148 -8.60 12.19 -7.38
N GLY A 149 -8.46 12.71 -6.17
CA GLY A 149 -8.94 12.11 -4.94
C GLY A 149 -8.07 10.96 -4.43
N THR A 150 -8.31 10.56 -3.19
CA THR A 150 -7.64 9.42 -2.56
C THR A 150 -7.95 8.14 -3.33
N GLY A 151 -6.93 7.34 -3.62
CA GLY A 151 -7.07 6.15 -4.47
C GLY A 151 -7.09 6.46 -5.97
N GLY A 152 -6.80 7.71 -6.36
CA GLY A 152 -6.69 8.13 -7.75
C GLY A 152 -5.34 7.83 -8.42
N GLU A 153 -4.43 7.11 -7.75
CA GLU A 153 -3.06 6.85 -8.21
C GLU A 153 -3.04 6.16 -9.58
N GLY A 154 -3.97 5.24 -9.83
CA GLY A 154 -4.14 4.61 -11.14
C GLY A 154 -4.54 5.58 -12.25
N LYS A 155 -5.29 6.65 -11.92
CA LYS A 155 -5.62 7.71 -12.88
C LYS A 155 -4.40 8.57 -13.18
N THR A 156 -3.59 8.91 -12.15
CA THR A 156 -2.31 9.60 -12.32
C THR A 156 -1.37 8.80 -13.23
N MET A 157 -1.29 7.49 -13.03
CA MET A 157 -0.54 6.60 -13.90
C MET A 157 -1.05 6.64 -15.35
N GLY A 158 -2.38 6.63 -15.53
CA GLY A 158 -3.01 6.74 -16.85
C GLY A 158 -2.77 8.08 -17.56
N LEU A 159 -2.52 9.15 -16.80
CA LEU A 159 -2.18 10.47 -17.35
C LEU A 159 -0.71 10.63 -17.74
N ALA A 160 0.18 9.79 -17.17
CA ALA A 160 1.63 9.91 -17.40
C ALA A 160 2.05 9.95 -18.88
N PRO A 161 1.46 9.16 -19.82
CA PRO A 161 1.80 9.21 -21.24
C PRO A 161 1.52 10.54 -21.93
N TYR A 162 0.63 11.35 -21.37
CA TYR A 162 0.27 12.66 -21.92
C TYR A 162 1.18 13.79 -21.43
N GLY A 163 2.10 13.46 -20.50
CA GLY A 163 3.09 14.40 -20.00
C GLY A 163 4.20 14.71 -21.02
N GLN A 164 4.74 15.93 -20.95
CA GLN A 164 5.87 16.31 -21.81
C GLN A 164 7.20 15.91 -21.16
N LYS A 165 7.98 15.11 -21.86
CA LYS A 165 9.29 14.67 -21.41
C LYS A 165 10.23 15.86 -21.16
N GLY A 166 10.90 15.86 -20.00
CA GLY A 166 11.90 16.87 -19.65
C GLY A 166 11.33 18.14 -19.02
N LYS A 167 10.02 18.29 -18.92
CA LYS A 167 9.39 19.39 -18.19
C LYS A 167 8.94 18.92 -16.81
N SER A 168 9.81 19.02 -15.81
CA SER A 168 9.44 18.79 -14.42
C SER A 168 9.08 20.12 -13.76
N ILE A 169 7.90 20.16 -13.14
CA ILE A 169 7.46 21.26 -12.29
C ILE A 169 7.95 21.10 -10.83
N LEU A 170 8.44 19.91 -10.49
CA LEU A 170 8.98 19.63 -9.17
C LEU A 170 10.49 19.86 -9.17
N ASN A 171 10.95 20.61 -8.16
CA ASN A 171 12.37 20.80 -7.94
C ASN A 171 12.90 19.75 -6.97
N PHE A 172 13.72 18.84 -7.48
CA PHE A 172 14.34 17.74 -6.73
C PHE A 172 15.72 18.09 -6.16
N SER A 173 16.21 19.32 -6.31
CA SER A 173 17.57 19.71 -5.88
C SER A 173 17.82 19.50 -4.37
N ASN A 174 16.78 19.55 -3.56
CA ASN A 174 16.86 19.37 -2.10
C ASN A 174 16.38 18.00 -1.63
N VAL A 175 16.22 17.05 -2.54
CA VAL A 175 15.88 15.66 -2.18
C VAL A 175 17.17 14.92 -1.94
N ASN A 176 17.27 14.30 -0.77
CA ASN A 176 18.37 13.38 -0.49
C ASN A 176 18.08 12.04 -1.11
N PHE A 177 18.89 11.63 -2.07
CA PHE A 177 18.83 10.32 -2.72
C PHE A 177 19.94 9.43 -2.15
N ASP A 178 19.64 8.70 -1.10
CA ASP A 178 20.55 7.75 -0.47
C ASP A 178 19.91 6.34 -0.45
N GLY A 179 19.94 5.66 -1.56
CA GLY A 179 19.37 4.33 -1.73
C GLY A 179 17.92 4.26 -1.24
N ILE A 180 17.64 3.39 -0.27
CA ILE A 180 16.30 3.26 0.30
C ILE A 180 15.91 4.43 1.22
N LYS A 181 16.85 5.30 1.59
CA LYS A 181 16.64 6.43 2.51
C LYS A 181 16.19 7.72 1.81
N THR A 182 15.66 7.60 0.61
CA THR A 182 15.16 8.77 -0.13
C THR A 182 13.98 9.41 0.61
N ASP A 183 14.09 10.70 0.88
CA ASP A 183 13.10 11.51 1.60
C ASP A 183 12.62 12.70 0.77
N TYR A 184 11.33 12.73 0.46
CA TYR A 184 10.68 13.79 -0.30
C TYR A 184 10.04 14.87 0.58
N SER A 185 10.29 14.90 1.88
CA SER A 185 9.72 15.89 2.81
C SER A 185 10.02 17.32 2.38
N SER A 186 11.19 17.59 1.79
CA SER A 186 11.57 18.91 1.29
C SER A 186 10.64 19.42 0.17
N ILE A 187 10.07 18.54 -0.62
CA ILE A 187 9.08 18.85 -1.64
C ILE A 187 7.69 18.93 -0.99
N LEU A 188 7.32 17.95 -0.18
CA LEU A 188 5.98 17.81 0.39
C LEU A 188 5.62 18.87 1.43
N ASN A 189 6.61 19.48 2.08
CA ASN A 189 6.41 20.54 3.08
C ASN A 189 6.31 21.95 2.48
N ARG A 190 6.63 22.13 1.19
CA ARG A 190 6.48 23.42 0.52
C ARG A 190 5.02 23.61 0.10
N GLN A 191 4.28 24.43 0.82
CA GLN A 191 2.94 24.89 0.45
C GLN A 191 3.06 26.15 -0.46
N PRO A 192 2.16 26.32 -1.45
CA PRO A 192 1.14 25.37 -1.89
C PRO A 192 1.57 24.62 -3.16
N PHE A 193 1.50 23.31 -3.11
CA PHE A 193 1.59 22.47 -4.32
C PHE A 193 0.56 22.85 -5.38
N THR A 194 -0.58 23.43 -4.96
CA THR A 194 -1.69 23.82 -5.80
C THR A 194 -1.35 24.95 -6.76
N ASP A 195 -0.47 25.89 -6.38
CA ASP A 195 -0.22 27.09 -7.20
C ASP A 195 0.73 26.80 -8.36
N ILE A 196 1.67 25.87 -8.19
CA ILE A 196 2.68 25.56 -9.21
C ILE A 196 2.07 24.78 -10.38
N ILE A 197 1.12 23.91 -10.11
CA ILE A 197 0.52 23.01 -11.11
C ILE A 197 -0.75 23.59 -11.71
N SER A 198 -1.57 24.27 -10.93
CA SER A 198 -2.80 24.88 -11.44
C SER A 198 -2.55 25.99 -12.44
N LEU A 199 -1.45 26.73 -12.31
CA LEU A 199 -1.06 27.79 -13.24
C LEU A 199 -0.57 27.27 -14.60
N ASN A 200 0.18 26.17 -14.62
CA ASN A 200 0.69 25.60 -15.87
C ASN A 200 -0.33 24.71 -16.58
N TYR A 201 -1.12 23.92 -15.84
CA TYR A 201 -2.13 23.04 -16.39
C TYR A 201 -3.32 23.78 -17.01
N LYS A 202 -3.73 24.93 -16.43
CA LYS A 202 -4.77 25.78 -17.00
C LYS A 202 -4.33 26.54 -18.26
N LYS A 203 -3.02 26.69 -18.51
CA LYS A 203 -2.49 27.32 -19.72
C LYS A 203 -2.37 26.34 -20.91
N GLU A 204 -2.29 25.04 -20.66
CA GLU A 204 -2.08 24.04 -21.73
C GLU A 204 -3.38 23.37 -22.20
N ILE A 205 -4.52 23.57 -21.52
CA ILE A 205 -5.85 23.04 -21.91
C ILE A 205 -6.69 24.11 -22.64
N LYS A 206 -6.15 25.28 -22.93
CA LYS A 206 -6.73 26.26 -23.85
C LYS A 206 -6.05 26.18 -25.21
#